data_7bd918081967ee1f613ca65cc0698c2d
#
_entry.id   7bd918081967ee1f613ca65cc0698c2d
#
_cell.length_a   1.000
_cell.length_b   1.000
_cell.length_c   1.000
_cell.angle_alpha   90.00
_cell.angle_beta   90.00
_cell.angle_gamma   90.00
#
_symmetry.space_group_name_H-M   'P 1'
#
loop_
_entity.id
_entity.type
_entity.pdbx_description
1 polymer ?
#
loop_
_entity_poly.entity_id
_entity_poly.type
_entity_poly.pdbx_seq_one_letter_code
_entity_poly.pdbx_strand_id
1 'polypeptide(L)'
;DVFQGHLKETLKHAAAHKGSAYVEILQNCNIFNDGAWFSLTDRDARSEHVLQLEHGKPMVFGKNRDKGIRRKSDGDFEVVQLGSGIAESDLIVHDAHHPSPSYAFQLSHMEHRPNFPTPIGVFRAWGDVPRYEDVMNQQIRDVIAKRGRGDLAKLLRAGDTWEVK
;
A
#
# COMPACT_ATOMS: atom_id res chain seq x y z
N ASP A 1 -4.59 6.69 -13.91
CA ASP A 1 -4.69 5.23 -14.00
C ASP A 1 -5.68 4.82 -15.10
N VAL A 2 -5.28 3.87 -15.92
CA VAL A 2 -6.09 3.36 -17.06
C VAL A 2 -6.89 2.10 -16.70
N PHE A 3 -6.60 1.48 -15.56
CA PHE A 3 -7.32 0.31 -15.05
C PHE A 3 -8.42 0.72 -14.07
N GLN A 4 -9.47 1.40 -14.56
CA GLN A 4 -10.50 2.00 -13.71
C GLN A 4 -11.15 1.04 -12.72
N GLY A 5 -11.43 -0.21 -13.13
CA GLY A 5 -11.97 -1.23 -12.23
C GLY A 5 -11.02 -1.56 -11.08
N HIS A 6 -9.74 -1.78 -11.40
CA HIS A 6 -8.69 -2.06 -10.43
C HIS A 6 -8.48 -0.87 -9.47
N LEU A 7 -8.41 0.36 -9.98
CA LEU A 7 -8.31 1.57 -9.17
C LEU A 7 -9.49 1.69 -8.18
N LYS A 8 -10.71 1.48 -8.67
CA LYS A 8 -11.92 1.52 -7.83
C LYS A 8 -11.85 0.51 -6.69
N GLU A 9 -11.44 -0.73 -6.96
CA GLU A 9 -11.33 -1.75 -5.91
C GLU A 9 -10.18 -1.43 -4.94
N THR A 10 -9.03 -0.95 -5.42
CA THR A 10 -7.92 -0.51 -4.55
C THR A 10 -8.37 0.61 -3.61
N LEU A 11 -9.10 1.62 -4.12
CA LEU A 11 -9.62 2.71 -3.29
C LEU A 11 -10.66 2.22 -2.27
N LYS A 12 -11.51 1.25 -2.62
CA LYS A 12 -12.43 0.63 -1.66
C LYS A 12 -11.70 -0.11 -0.56
N HIS A 13 -10.65 -0.87 -0.89
CA HIS A 13 -9.81 -1.53 0.10
C HIS A 13 -9.16 -0.53 1.05
N ALA A 14 -8.61 0.56 0.52
CA ALA A 14 -8.04 1.64 1.33
C ALA A 14 -9.08 2.28 2.26
N ALA A 15 -10.28 2.57 1.75
CA ALA A 15 -11.37 3.16 2.53
C ALA A 15 -11.93 2.22 3.62
N ALA A 16 -11.92 0.91 3.38
CA ALA A 16 -12.37 -0.09 4.36
C ALA A 16 -11.31 -0.43 5.42
N HIS A 17 -10.05 -0.05 5.19
CA HIS A 17 -8.97 -0.32 6.12
C HIS A 17 -9.16 0.42 7.44
N LYS A 18 -9.03 -0.30 8.56
CA LYS A 18 -9.11 0.30 9.90
C LYS A 18 -7.73 0.81 10.31
N GLY A 19 -7.48 2.08 10.11
CA GLY A 19 -6.22 2.73 10.37
C GLY A 19 -5.84 3.70 9.24
N SER A 20 -4.56 4.04 9.15
CA SER A 20 -4.06 4.89 8.08
C SER A 20 -3.89 4.09 6.79
N ALA A 21 -4.34 4.61 5.67
CA ALA A 21 -4.10 4.07 4.34
C ALA A 21 -3.33 5.10 3.51
N TYR A 22 -2.33 4.64 2.77
CA TYR A 22 -1.58 5.42 1.79
C TYR A 22 -1.86 4.86 0.39
N VAL A 23 -2.27 5.72 -0.51
CA VAL A 23 -2.55 5.36 -1.91
C VAL A 23 -1.77 6.29 -2.83
N GLU A 24 -0.95 5.71 -3.69
CA GLU A 24 -0.26 6.40 -4.75
C GLU A 24 -0.96 6.13 -6.08
N ILE A 25 -1.27 7.18 -6.82
CA ILE A 25 -1.95 7.07 -8.11
C ILE A 25 -1.02 7.61 -9.19
N LEU A 26 -0.60 6.73 -10.11
CA LEU A 26 0.23 7.09 -11.24
C LEU A 26 -0.61 7.91 -12.24
N GLN A 27 -0.29 9.19 -12.36
CA GLN A 27 -1.01 10.13 -13.21
C GLN A 27 -0.06 10.81 -14.19
N ASN A 28 -0.48 10.92 -15.44
CA ASN A 28 0.24 11.72 -16.44
C ASN A 28 0.10 13.22 -16.12
N CYS A 29 1.18 13.96 -16.25
CA CYS A 29 1.19 15.41 -16.12
C CYS A 29 1.70 16.04 -17.41
N ASN A 30 0.80 16.66 -18.17
CA ASN A 30 1.11 17.24 -19.49
C ASN A 30 2.13 18.39 -19.44
N ILE A 31 2.37 18.95 -18.27
CA ILE A 31 3.26 20.11 -18.11
C ILE A 31 4.64 19.66 -17.63
N PHE A 32 4.71 18.80 -16.61
CA PHE A 32 5.96 18.47 -15.94
C PHE A 32 6.50 17.09 -16.30
N ASN A 33 5.65 16.14 -16.72
CA ASN A 33 6.06 14.76 -16.93
C ASN A 33 5.16 14.06 -17.96
N ASP A 34 5.01 14.67 -19.13
CA ASP A 34 4.18 14.11 -20.20
C ASP A 34 4.78 12.84 -20.77
N GLY A 35 3.96 11.80 -20.89
CA GLY A 35 4.35 10.50 -21.41
C GLY A 35 5.18 9.61 -20.47
N ALA A 36 5.48 10.05 -19.24
CA ALA A 36 6.30 9.27 -18.29
C ALA A 36 5.76 7.85 -18.02
N TRP A 37 4.43 7.70 -18.06
CA TRP A 37 3.75 6.45 -17.80
C TRP A 37 3.28 5.73 -19.07
N PHE A 38 3.83 6.09 -20.24
CA PHE A 38 3.37 5.53 -21.51
C PHE A 38 3.44 4.00 -21.53
N SER A 39 4.55 3.41 -21.10
CA SER A 39 4.72 1.94 -21.06
C SER A 39 3.69 1.22 -20.15
N LEU A 40 3.17 1.92 -19.13
CA LEU A 40 2.19 1.38 -18.18
C LEU A 40 0.73 1.65 -18.60
N THR A 41 0.51 2.54 -19.56
CA THR A 41 -0.83 3.00 -19.94
C THR A 41 -1.23 2.60 -21.35
N ASP A 42 -0.28 2.48 -22.27
CA ASP A 42 -0.51 2.06 -23.64
C ASP A 42 -1.05 0.61 -23.71
N ARG A 43 -2.03 0.38 -24.58
CA ARG A 43 -2.73 -0.90 -24.65
C ARG A 43 -1.85 -2.07 -25.06
N ASP A 44 -0.88 -1.81 -25.92
CA ASP A 44 -0.01 -2.85 -26.48
C ASP A 44 1.20 -3.13 -25.58
N ALA A 45 1.66 -2.12 -24.84
CA ALA A 45 2.84 -2.20 -23.98
C ALA A 45 2.52 -2.63 -22.54
N ARG A 46 1.43 -2.12 -21.96
CA ARG A 46 1.15 -2.23 -20.52
C ARG A 46 1.15 -3.65 -19.95
N SER A 47 0.72 -4.64 -20.74
CA SER A 47 0.69 -6.03 -20.28
C SER A 47 2.08 -6.59 -20.01
N GLU A 48 3.11 -6.06 -20.67
CA GLU A 48 4.50 -6.45 -20.47
C GLU A 48 5.14 -5.74 -19.27
N HIS A 49 4.57 -4.62 -18.86
CA HIS A 49 5.19 -3.72 -17.89
C HIS A 49 4.40 -3.58 -16.56
N VAL A 50 3.19 -4.12 -16.49
CA VAL A 50 2.34 -4.01 -15.30
C VAL A 50 2.09 -5.38 -14.69
N LEU A 51 2.31 -5.49 -13.38
CA LEU A 51 1.93 -6.64 -12.57
C LEU A 51 0.78 -6.25 -11.64
N GLN A 52 -0.41 -6.79 -11.86
CA GLN A 52 -1.53 -6.60 -10.94
C GLN A 52 -1.41 -7.57 -9.75
N LEU A 53 -1.25 -7.02 -8.56
CA LEU A 53 -1.15 -7.77 -7.32
C LEU A 53 -2.54 -8.18 -6.85
N GLU A 54 -2.78 -9.48 -6.73
CA GLU A 54 -3.99 -10.07 -6.16
C GLU A 54 -3.61 -10.99 -5.00
N HIS A 55 -4.13 -10.70 -3.81
CA HIS A 55 -3.86 -11.54 -2.63
C HIS A 55 -4.23 -13.01 -2.88
N GLY A 56 -3.34 -13.93 -2.54
CA GLY A 56 -3.52 -15.37 -2.72
C GLY A 56 -3.31 -15.88 -4.15
N LYS A 57 -2.89 -15.01 -5.09
CA LYS A 57 -2.60 -15.43 -6.47
C LYS A 57 -1.12 -15.36 -6.81
N PRO A 58 -0.61 -16.21 -7.72
CA PRO A 58 0.76 -16.14 -8.20
C PRO A 58 0.98 -14.84 -8.97
N MET A 59 2.16 -14.26 -8.84
CA MET A 59 2.55 -13.03 -9.51
C MET A 59 2.92 -13.31 -10.97
N VAL A 60 1.93 -13.26 -11.86
CA VAL A 60 2.03 -13.52 -13.30
C VAL A 60 1.74 -12.27 -14.10
N PHE A 61 2.54 -11.98 -15.12
CA PHE A 61 2.37 -10.84 -16.03
C PHE A 61 2.78 -11.21 -17.46
N GLY A 62 2.83 -10.22 -18.35
CA GLY A 62 3.09 -10.42 -19.79
C GLY A 62 1.82 -10.57 -20.60
N LYS A 63 1.89 -10.22 -21.88
CA LYS A 63 0.75 -10.25 -22.81
C LYS A 63 0.10 -11.64 -22.91
N ASN A 64 0.92 -12.69 -22.84
CA ASN A 64 0.50 -14.08 -22.89
C ASN A 64 0.41 -14.72 -21.50
N ARG A 65 0.56 -13.95 -20.41
CA ARG A 65 0.68 -14.47 -19.05
C ARG A 65 1.80 -15.53 -18.91
N ASP A 66 2.90 -15.27 -19.57
CA ASP A 66 4.01 -16.19 -19.75
C ASP A 66 5.24 -15.81 -18.93
N LYS A 67 5.14 -14.76 -18.12
CA LYS A 67 6.18 -14.30 -17.19
C LYS A 67 5.68 -14.30 -15.75
N GLY A 68 6.59 -14.53 -14.82
CA GLY A 68 6.23 -14.49 -13.40
C GLY A 68 7.39 -14.04 -12.51
N ILE A 69 7.07 -13.78 -11.25
CA ILE A 69 8.04 -13.41 -10.24
C ILE A 69 8.30 -14.61 -9.34
N ARG A 70 9.56 -15.03 -9.26
CA ARG A 70 10.03 -16.10 -8.40
C ARG A 70 11.01 -15.56 -7.35
N ARG A 71 11.10 -16.24 -6.22
CA ARG A 71 12.10 -15.94 -5.19
C ARG A 71 13.35 -16.76 -5.42
N LYS A 72 14.50 -16.10 -5.45
CA LYS A 72 15.81 -16.73 -5.49
C LYS A 72 16.20 -17.31 -4.13
N SER A 73 17.23 -18.12 -4.10
CA SER A 73 17.79 -18.70 -2.86
C SER A 73 18.33 -17.66 -1.88
N ASP A 74 18.77 -16.50 -2.36
CA ASP A 74 19.21 -15.35 -1.56
C ASP A 74 18.06 -14.49 -1.01
N GLY A 75 16.80 -14.85 -1.35
CA GLY A 75 15.60 -14.13 -0.91
C GLY A 75 15.17 -12.98 -1.81
N ASP A 76 15.95 -12.63 -2.82
CA ASP A 76 15.61 -11.61 -3.80
C ASP A 76 14.60 -12.11 -4.84
N PHE A 77 14.00 -11.18 -5.59
CA PHE A 77 13.08 -11.51 -6.68
C PHE A 77 13.80 -11.64 -8.01
N GLU A 78 13.27 -12.50 -8.87
CA GLU A 78 13.68 -12.62 -10.26
C GLU A 78 12.47 -12.75 -11.17
N VAL A 79 12.60 -12.26 -12.39
CA VAL A 79 11.63 -12.50 -13.45
C VAL A 79 11.97 -13.80 -14.16
N VAL A 80 10.99 -14.68 -14.30
CA VAL A 80 11.14 -15.97 -14.98
C VAL A 80 10.14 -16.13 -16.13
N GLN A 81 10.53 -16.89 -17.15
CA GLN A 81 9.67 -17.27 -18.26
C GLN A 81 8.98 -18.61 -17.93
N LEU A 82 7.65 -18.61 -17.95
CA LEU A 82 6.87 -19.84 -17.77
C LEU A 82 6.97 -20.76 -18.98
N GLY A 83 6.84 -22.06 -18.78
CA GLY A 83 6.79 -23.07 -19.84
C GLY A 83 8.12 -23.77 -20.14
N SER A 84 9.26 -23.25 -19.71
CA SER A 84 10.59 -23.89 -19.89
C SER A 84 11.04 -24.67 -18.66
N GLY A 85 10.15 -25.50 -18.11
CA GLY A 85 10.39 -26.23 -16.85
C GLY A 85 10.07 -25.43 -15.59
N ILE A 86 9.50 -24.23 -15.74
CA ILE A 86 9.01 -23.39 -14.65
C ILE A 86 7.48 -23.33 -14.72
N ALA A 87 6.81 -23.71 -13.65
CA ALA A 87 5.35 -23.68 -13.53
C ALA A 87 4.87 -22.48 -12.67
N GLU A 88 3.58 -22.17 -12.73
CA GLU A 88 3.00 -21.14 -11.85
C GLU A 88 3.18 -21.46 -10.36
N SER A 89 3.27 -22.74 -9.99
CA SER A 89 3.53 -23.17 -8.61
C SER A 89 4.91 -22.76 -8.07
N ASP A 90 5.85 -22.42 -8.96
CA ASP A 90 7.20 -21.99 -8.59
C ASP A 90 7.28 -20.47 -8.32
N LEU A 91 6.19 -19.76 -8.61
CA LEU A 91 6.09 -18.32 -8.46
C LEU A 91 5.74 -17.92 -7.02
N ILE A 92 6.04 -16.68 -6.70
CA ILE A 92 5.58 -16.07 -5.46
C ILE A 92 4.07 -15.88 -5.54
N VAL A 93 3.37 -16.43 -4.56
CA VAL A 93 1.96 -16.11 -4.30
C VAL A 93 1.93 -14.81 -3.49
N HIS A 94 1.26 -13.80 -4.02
CA HIS A 94 1.19 -12.49 -3.35
C HIS A 94 0.42 -12.59 -2.04
N ASP A 95 1.05 -12.11 -0.96
CA ASP A 95 0.43 -12.00 0.36
C ASP A 95 0.36 -10.54 0.82
N ALA A 96 -0.78 -9.89 0.62
CA ALA A 96 -1.02 -8.53 1.08
C ALA A 96 -1.01 -8.40 2.61
N HIS A 97 -1.20 -9.51 3.35
CA HIS A 97 -1.21 -9.55 4.81
C HIS A 97 0.13 -10.02 5.40
N HIS A 98 1.18 -10.06 4.60
CA HIS A 98 2.50 -10.51 5.06
C HIS A 98 2.96 -9.69 6.27
N PRO A 99 3.35 -10.34 7.39
CA PRO A 99 3.65 -9.64 8.65
C PRO A 99 4.86 -8.71 8.53
N SER A 100 5.90 -9.11 7.78
CA SER A 100 7.08 -8.29 7.58
C SER A 100 6.84 -7.21 6.51
N PRO A 101 7.16 -5.94 6.81
CA PRO A 101 7.11 -4.86 5.82
C PRO A 101 8.16 -5.01 4.72
N SER A 102 9.21 -5.83 4.92
CA SER A 102 10.27 -6.04 3.93
C SER A 102 9.75 -6.60 2.61
N TYR A 103 8.67 -7.40 2.64
CA TYR A 103 8.04 -7.91 1.44
C TYR A 103 7.42 -6.79 0.59
N ALA A 104 6.64 -5.90 1.22
CA ALA A 104 6.06 -4.74 0.53
C ALA A 104 7.16 -3.78 0.03
N PHE A 105 8.25 -3.64 0.77
CA PHE A 105 9.40 -2.87 0.35
C PHE A 105 10.07 -3.47 -0.88
N GLN A 106 10.26 -4.80 -0.95
CA GLN A 106 10.75 -5.46 -2.15
C GLN A 106 9.83 -5.23 -3.36
N LEU A 107 8.51 -5.28 -3.18
CA LEU A 107 7.55 -4.98 -4.24
C LEU A 107 7.69 -3.55 -4.75
N SER A 108 7.80 -2.54 -3.87
CA SER A 108 7.92 -1.14 -4.26
C SER A 108 9.20 -0.82 -5.02
N HIS A 109 10.25 -1.61 -4.85
CA HIS A 109 11.51 -1.45 -5.57
C HIS A 109 11.55 -2.13 -6.94
N MET A 110 10.52 -2.90 -7.31
CA MET A 110 10.52 -3.63 -8.59
C MET A 110 10.55 -2.69 -9.79
N GLU A 111 9.83 -1.58 -9.75
CA GLU A 111 9.75 -0.62 -10.87
C GLU A 111 11.08 0.03 -11.24
N HIS A 112 12.04 0.05 -10.32
CA HIS A 112 13.38 0.60 -10.55
C HIS A 112 14.39 -0.43 -11.06
N ARG A 113 13.95 -1.68 -11.24
CA ARG A 113 14.82 -2.77 -11.65
C ARG A 113 14.65 -3.07 -13.15
N PRO A 114 15.77 -3.25 -13.89
CA PRO A 114 15.69 -3.64 -15.29
C PRO A 114 14.90 -4.93 -15.48
N ASN A 115 14.01 -4.96 -16.47
CA ASN A 115 13.17 -6.10 -16.84
C ASN A 115 12.11 -6.53 -15.83
N PHE A 116 11.93 -5.79 -14.72
CA PHE A 116 10.83 -6.02 -13.80
C PHE A 116 9.59 -5.24 -14.21
N PRO A 117 8.40 -5.79 -13.97
CA PRO A 117 7.16 -5.03 -14.14
C PRO A 117 6.98 -4.04 -12.98
N THR A 118 6.19 -3.00 -13.20
CA THR A 118 5.67 -2.13 -12.16
C THR A 118 4.48 -2.82 -11.48
N PRO A 119 4.58 -3.17 -10.20
CA PRO A 119 3.46 -3.74 -9.48
C PRO A 119 2.43 -2.68 -9.14
N ILE A 120 1.14 -3.02 -9.27
CA ILE A 120 0.01 -2.19 -8.86
C ILE A 120 -0.97 -3.01 -8.04
N GLY A 121 -1.65 -2.39 -7.09
CA GLY A 121 -2.63 -3.03 -6.21
C GLY A 121 -2.30 -2.86 -4.74
N VAL A 122 -2.76 -3.78 -3.91
CA VAL A 122 -2.55 -3.70 -2.46
C VAL A 122 -1.22 -4.35 -2.11
N PHE A 123 -0.21 -3.56 -1.83
CA PHE A 123 1.13 -4.04 -1.44
C PHE A 123 1.15 -4.63 -0.05
N ARG A 124 0.43 -3.98 0.89
CA ARG A 124 0.31 -4.42 2.27
C ARG A 124 -0.97 -3.91 2.91
N ALA A 125 -1.68 -4.81 3.60
CA ALA A 125 -2.89 -4.52 4.38
C ALA A 125 -2.73 -5.13 5.78
N TRP A 126 -1.97 -4.47 6.66
CA TRP A 126 -1.72 -4.93 8.02
C TRP A 126 -2.71 -4.30 8.99
N GLY A 127 -3.53 -5.11 9.67
CA GLY A 127 -4.63 -4.65 10.51
C GLY A 127 -4.57 -5.05 11.98
N ASP A 128 -3.62 -5.89 12.38
CA ASP A 128 -3.54 -6.45 13.75
C ASP A 128 -2.76 -5.55 14.74
N VAL A 129 -2.90 -4.24 14.59
CA VAL A 129 -2.30 -3.28 15.50
C VAL A 129 -3.37 -2.34 16.07
N PRO A 130 -3.26 -1.92 17.34
CA PRO A 130 -4.16 -0.93 17.90
C PRO A 130 -4.10 0.36 17.07
N ARG A 131 -5.27 0.89 16.69
CA ARG A 131 -5.33 2.17 15.99
C ARG A 131 -4.94 3.31 16.93
N TYR A 132 -4.29 4.32 16.38
CA TYR A 132 -3.91 5.51 17.14
C TYR A 132 -5.11 6.10 17.89
N GLU A 133 -6.26 6.26 17.22
CA GLU A 133 -7.46 6.82 17.84
C GLU A 133 -8.00 5.97 19.00
N ASP A 134 -7.91 4.63 18.92
CA ASP A 134 -8.36 3.73 19.98
C ASP A 134 -7.49 3.89 21.22
N VAL A 135 -6.16 3.96 21.01
CA VAL A 135 -5.18 4.18 22.10
C VAL A 135 -5.38 5.54 22.74
N MET A 136 -5.54 6.61 21.95
CA MET A 136 -5.78 7.96 22.46
C MET A 136 -7.11 8.08 23.20
N ASN A 137 -8.18 7.53 22.64
CA ASN A 137 -9.48 7.52 23.30
C ASN A 137 -9.46 6.73 24.61
N GLN A 138 -8.70 5.62 24.67
CA GLN A 138 -8.51 4.87 25.88
C GLN A 138 -7.76 5.71 26.94
N GLN A 139 -6.67 6.35 26.55
CA GLN A 139 -5.92 7.24 27.44
C GLN A 139 -6.80 8.36 28.01
N ILE A 140 -7.63 8.98 27.17
CA ILE A 140 -8.58 10.03 27.62
C ILE A 140 -9.56 9.45 28.65
N ARG A 141 -10.17 8.28 28.37
CA ARG A 141 -11.07 7.61 29.31
C ARG A 141 -10.40 7.33 30.68
N ASP A 142 -9.17 6.81 30.62
CA ASP A 142 -8.42 6.47 31.83
C ASP A 142 -8.09 7.71 32.67
N VAL A 143 -7.73 8.82 32.04
CA VAL A 143 -7.48 10.08 32.73
C VAL A 143 -8.76 10.65 33.32
N ILE A 144 -9.87 10.62 32.57
CA ILE A 144 -11.18 11.06 33.10
C ILE A 144 -11.63 10.20 34.31
N ALA A 145 -11.42 8.89 34.22
CA ALA A 145 -11.75 7.99 35.33
C ALA A 145 -10.93 8.25 36.59
N LYS A 146 -9.66 8.62 36.45
CA LYS A 146 -8.74 8.90 37.58
C LYS A 146 -8.88 10.30 38.14
N ARG A 147 -9.14 11.30 37.32
CA ARG A 147 -9.06 12.73 37.69
C ARG A 147 -10.38 13.50 37.53
N GLY A 148 -11.41 12.84 37.02
CA GLY A 148 -12.65 13.50 36.61
C GLY A 148 -12.51 14.24 35.27
N ARG A 149 -13.63 14.78 34.79
CA ARG A 149 -13.63 15.64 33.58
C ARG A 149 -12.92 16.96 33.93
N GLY A 150 -12.11 17.43 32.97
CA GLY A 150 -11.50 18.75 33.07
C GLY A 150 -12.56 19.87 33.09
N ASP A 151 -12.22 20.95 33.76
CA ASP A 151 -13.00 22.19 33.79
C ASP A 151 -12.17 23.29 33.16
N LEU A 152 -12.60 23.75 31.96
CA LEU A 152 -11.87 24.77 31.24
C LEU A 152 -11.82 26.10 31.99
N ALA A 153 -12.91 26.50 32.66
CA ALA A 153 -12.96 27.75 33.42
C ALA A 153 -11.98 27.72 34.60
N LYS A 154 -11.89 26.56 35.26
CA LYS A 154 -10.91 26.35 36.34
C LYS A 154 -9.49 26.35 35.84
N LEU A 155 -9.24 25.75 34.65
CA LEU A 155 -7.92 25.73 34.01
C LEU A 155 -7.46 27.13 33.62
N LEU A 156 -8.33 27.94 33.01
CA LEU A 156 -8.04 29.31 32.60
C LEU A 156 -7.76 30.25 33.79
N ARG A 157 -8.31 29.90 34.97
CA ARG A 157 -8.11 30.67 36.23
C ARG A 157 -7.12 29.99 37.18
N ALA A 158 -6.33 29.02 36.69
CA ALA A 158 -5.41 28.28 37.58
C ALA A 158 -4.16 29.07 37.99
N GLY A 159 -3.86 30.20 37.34
CA GLY A 159 -2.79 31.12 37.67
C GLY A 159 -3.31 32.43 38.27
N ASP A 160 -2.44 33.43 38.35
CA ASP A 160 -2.81 34.77 38.77
C ASP A 160 -3.82 35.38 37.77
N THR A 161 -4.93 35.86 38.31
CA THR A 161 -5.99 36.48 37.51
C THR A 161 -6.25 37.90 38.01
N TRP A 162 -6.64 38.80 37.11
CA TRP A 162 -7.06 40.18 37.43
C TRP A 162 -8.40 40.50 36.73
N GLU A 163 -9.14 41.42 37.30
CA GLU A 163 -10.35 41.94 36.67
C GLU A 163 -10.02 43.15 35.79
N VAL A 164 -10.52 43.12 34.57
CA VAL A 164 -10.50 44.29 33.69
C VAL A 164 -11.73 45.15 34.06
N LYS A 165 -11.46 46.38 34.57
CA LYS A 165 -12.53 47.34 34.88
C LYS A 165 -12.85 48.19 33.67
#